data_d434dba8a9a4c2d547ac5a12e679051d
#
_entry.id   d434dba8a9a4c2d547ac5a12e679051d
#
_cell.length_a   1.000
_cell.length_b   1.000
_cell.length_c   1.000
_cell.angle_alpha   90.00
_cell.angle_beta   90.00
_cell.angle_gamma   90.00
#
_symmetry.space_group_name_H-M   'P 1'
#
loop_
_entity.id
_entity.type
_entity.pdbx_description
1 polymer ?
#
loop_
_entity_poly.entity_id
_entity_poly.type
_entity_poly.pdbx_seq_one_letter_code
_entity_poly.pdbx_strand_id
1 'polypeptide(L)'
;MNKEDNSINDRTIEMMVKRKTIRAFVLFALAIIVTAFLWRWLNNQPEEGQALRPLRKSFKANEKIFSKVFSDQHLAKTYPVSEAVKKVRVNGYYGMGNDFNADEWKLQVIRSAGDTFYLTMEDINSFPKSEIIFDFKCIEGWSQVTHWGGVKFSDVAAKYHLGNKSAVDFTKNPAMYYRYAGLQTPDQAYYVGIDIESMMHPQTLLCYEMNGKPLPMNQGYPLRLIIPVKYGIKNIKRIGTLFFSDQPPPDYWAERGYDYYSGL
;
A
#
# COMPACT_ATOMS: atom_id res chain seq x y z
N MET A 1 58.00 -22.74 49.57
CA MET A 1 57.12 -22.63 48.38
C MET A 1 56.42 -21.25 48.46
N ASN A 2 56.63 -20.46 47.82
CA ASN A 2 57.32 -19.32 47.21
C ASN A 2 56.40 -18.09 47.15
N LYS A 3 56.71 -17.09 48.01
CA LYS A 3 56.08 -15.76 47.95
C LYS A 3 56.36 -15.04 46.56
N GLU A 4 57.48 -15.41 45.88
CA GLU A 4 57.79 -14.88 44.55
C GLU A 4 56.92 -15.41 43.43
N ASP A 5 56.52 -16.66 43.47
CA ASP A 5 55.64 -17.29 42.45
C ASP A 5 54.23 -16.69 42.47
N ASN A 6 53.70 -16.36 43.64
CA ASN A 6 52.40 -15.70 43.77
C ASN A 6 52.44 -14.25 43.24
N SER A 7 53.56 -13.53 43.44
CA SER A 7 53.69 -12.12 43.02
C SER A 7 53.79 -11.99 41.49
N ILE A 8 54.39 -12.98 40.81
CA ILE A 8 54.50 -13.01 39.35
C ILE A 8 53.15 -13.35 38.73
N ASN A 9 52.41 -14.26 39.34
CA ASN A 9 51.05 -14.64 38.87
C ASN A 9 50.07 -13.45 39.02
N ASP A 10 50.11 -12.74 40.13
CA ASP A 10 49.25 -11.56 40.38
C ASP A 10 49.50 -10.44 39.34
N ARG A 11 50.77 -10.12 39.04
CA ARG A 11 51.13 -9.11 38.03
C ARG A 11 50.63 -9.53 36.64
N THR A 12 50.71 -10.80 36.30
CA THR A 12 50.27 -11.32 35.01
C THR A 12 48.75 -11.22 34.88
N ILE A 13 48.02 -11.54 35.94
CA ILE A 13 46.55 -11.40 36.02
C ILE A 13 46.15 -9.92 35.88
N GLU A 14 46.83 -9.02 36.62
CA GLU A 14 46.59 -7.56 36.54
C GLU A 14 46.79 -7.03 35.12
N MET A 15 47.88 -7.42 34.45
CA MET A 15 48.12 -7.01 33.05
C MET A 15 47.06 -7.56 32.11
N MET A 16 46.61 -8.81 32.27
CA MET A 16 45.54 -9.38 31.47
C MET A 16 44.22 -8.67 31.67
N VAL A 17 43.84 -8.39 32.90
CA VAL A 17 42.63 -7.62 33.25
C VAL A 17 42.70 -6.23 32.63
N LYS A 18 43.81 -5.49 32.84
CA LYS A 18 44.03 -4.16 32.25
C LYS A 18 43.90 -4.17 30.72
N ARG A 19 44.51 -5.14 30.03
CA ARG A 19 44.38 -5.29 28.57
C ARG A 19 42.95 -5.57 28.11
N LYS A 20 42.24 -6.46 28.81
CA LYS A 20 40.82 -6.74 28.50
C LYS A 20 39.95 -5.52 28.73
N THR A 21 40.13 -4.78 29.81
CA THR A 21 39.41 -3.56 30.13
C THR A 21 39.68 -2.49 29.07
N ILE A 22 40.94 -2.23 28.72
CA ILE A 22 41.28 -1.27 27.66
C ILE A 22 40.65 -1.66 26.34
N ARG A 23 40.70 -2.96 25.94
CA ARG A 23 40.05 -3.45 24.72
C ARG A 23 38.54 -3.22 24.76
N ALA A 24 37.89 -3.49 25.90
CA ALA A 24 36.47 -3.27 26.05
C ALA A 24 36.08 -1.79 25.86
N PHE A 25 36.84 -0.88 26.48
CA PHE A 25 36.63 0.57 26.32
C PHE A 25 36.89 1.05 24.90
N VAL A 26 37.93 0.53 24.23
CA VAL A 26 38.22 0.86 22.83
C VAL A 26 37.09 0.39 21.90
N LEU A 27 36.61 -0.84 22.08
CA LEU A 27 35.50 -1.38 21.29
C LEU A 27 34.20 -0.59 21.53
N PHE A 28 33.95 -0.21 22.78
CA PHE A 28 32.79 0.63 23.13
C PHE A 28 32.88 2.02 22.50
N ALA A 29 34.04 2.67 22.58
CA ALA A 29 34.26 3.96 21.94
C ALA A 29 34.11 3.86 20.40
N LEU A 30 34.66 2.82 19.78
CA LEU A 30 34.49 2.57 18.35
C LEU A 30 33.02 2.37 17.98
N ALA A 31 32.26 1.62 18.78
CA ALA A 31 30.84 1.42 18.55
C ALA A 31 30.06 2.76 18.58
N ILE A 32 30.37 3.64 19.56
CA ILE A 32 29.76 4.98 19.63
C ILE A 32 30.12 5.81 18.38
N ILE A 33 31.41 5.83 18.00
CA ILE A 33 31.89 6.60 16.84
C ILE A 33 31.20 6.11 15.55
N VAL A 34 31.15 4.79 15.33
CA VAL A 34 30.49 4.20 14.16
C VAL A 34 29.01 4.55 14.14
N THR A 35 28.32 4.44 15.28
CA THR A 35 26.90 4.79 15.39
C THR A 35 26.65 6.27 15.09
N ALA A 36 27.48 7.16 15.66
CA ALA A 36 27.37 8.60 15.40
C ALA A 36 27.65 8.95 13.92
N PHE A 37 28.65 8.29 13.33
CA PHE A 37 28.96 8.46 11.92
C PHE A 37 27.81 7.96 11.01
N LEU A 38 27.26 6.78 11.29
CA LEU A 38 26.12 6.23 10.54
C LEU A 38 24.88 7.12 10.68
N TRP A 39 24.62 7.62 11.88
CA TRP A 39 23.53 8.57 12.14
C TRP A 39 23.69 9.86 11.32
N ARG A 40 24.89 10.45 11.38
CA ARG A 40 25.19 11.65 10.60
C ARG A 40 25.10 11.40 9.10
N TRP A 41 25.65 10.27 8.62
CA TRP A 41 25.57 9.88 7.21
C TRP A 41 24.10 9.71 6.78
N LEU A 42 23.29 9.03 7.58
CA LEU A 42 21.87 8.80 7.28
C LEU A 42 21.11 10.12 7.18
N ASN A 43 21.27 11.02 8.14
CA ASN A 43 20.56 12.30 8.16
C ASN A 43 21.01 13.27 7.04
N ASN A 44 22.17 13.05 6.46
CA ASN A 44 22.67 13.84 5.33
C ASN A 44 22.29 13.23 3.96
N GLN A 45 21.52 12.14 3.93
CA GLN A 45 21.07 11.58 2.67
C GLN A 45 19.98 12.45 2.04
N PRO A 46 19.98 12.59 0.69
CA PRO A 46 18.93 13.34 0.01
C PRO A 46 17.57 12.66 0.20
N GLU A 47 16.53 13.47 0.22
CA GLU A 47 15.14 13.02 0.24
C GLU A 47 14.62 12.73 -1.16
N GLU A 48 13.73 11.74 -1.24
CA GLU A 48 12.97 11.37 -2.43
C GLU A 48 11.50 11.17 -2.01
N GLY A 49 10.60 12.11 -2.36
CA GLY A 49 9.21 12.10 -1.91
C GLY A 49 9.11 12.13 -0.38
N GLN A 50 9.72 13.13 0.28
CA GLN A 50 9.71 13.32 1.74
C GLN A 50 10.21 12.11 2.56
N ALA A 51 10.94 11.20 1.94
CA ALA A 51 11.62 10.11 2.65
C ALA A 51 13.11 10.09 2.28
N LEU A 52 13.97 9.79 3.24
CA LEU A 52 15.40 9.64 2.99
C LEU A 52 15.65 8.54 1.95
N ARG A 53 16.55 8.78 1.00
CA ARG A 53 16.87 7.84 -0.08
C ARG A 53 17.15 6.40 0.37
N PRO A 54 17.86 6.11 1.47
CA PRO A 54 18.03 4.75 1.95
C PRO A 54 16.71 4.06 2.29
N LEU A 55 15.76 4.78 2.90
CA LEU A 55 14.42 4.26 3.21
C LEU A 55 13.64 3.95 1.92
N ARG A 56 13.69 4.85 0.91
CA ARG A 56 13.10 4.59 -0.42
C ARG A 56 13.66 3.34 -1.08
N LYS A 57 14.98 3.16 -0.99
CA LYS A 57 15.63 1.94 -1.53
C LYS A 57 15.16 0.69 -0.80
N SER A 58 14.95 0.76 0.51
CA SER A 58 14.40 -0.36 1.30
C SER A 58 12.98 -0.69 0.88
N PHE A 59 12.11 0.30 0.68
CA PHE A 59 10.75 0.08 0.16
C PHE A 59 10.78 -0.59 -1.21
N LYS A 60 11.57 -0.07 -2.16
CA LYS A 60 11.72 -0.68 -3.50
C LYS A 60 12.27 -2.11 -3.45
N ALA A 61 13.16 -2.40 -2.51
CA ALA A 61 13.67 -3.76 -2.30
C ALA A 61 12.59 -4.70 -1.76
N ASN A 62 11.82 -4.25 -0.78
CA ASN A 62 10.67 -4.99 -0.25
C ASN A 62 9.61 -5.24 -1.34
N GLU A 63 9.22 -4.22 -2.09
CA GLU A 63 8.29 -4.35 -3.23
C GLU A 63 8.78 -5.44 -4.20
N LYS A 64 10.07 -5.40 -4.59
CA LYS A 64 10.65 -6.40 -5.51
C LYS A 64 10.67 -7.82 -4.93
N ILE A 65 10.83 -7.97 -3.61
CA ILE A 65 10.82 -9.28 -2.95
C ILE A 65 9.38 -9.79 -2.87
N PHE A 66 8.47 -8.98 -2.33
CA PHE A 66 7.10 -9.39 -2.07
C PHE A 66 6.25 -9.52 -3.33
N SER A 67 6.50 -8.74 -4.38
CA SER A 67 5.83 -8.93 -5.67
C SER A 67 6.10 -10.30 -6.30
N LYS A 68 7.25 -10.92 -5.99
CA LYS A 68 7.55 -12.28 -6.48
C LYS A 68 6.81 -13.39 -5.73
N VAL A 69 6.37 -13.13 -4.51
CA VAL A 69 5.61 -14.08 -3.69
C VAL A 69 4.12 -13.74 -3.67
N PHE A 70 3.73 -12.64 -4.30
CA PHE A 70 2.33 -12.30 -4.47
C PHE A 70 1.62 -13.35 -5.32
N SER A 71 0.44 -13.75 -4.89
CA SER A 71 -0.40 -14.68 -5.61
C SER A 71 -1.87 -14.25 -5.45
N ASP A 72 -2.64 -14.32 -6.53
CA ASP A 72 -4.08 -14.12 -6.54
C ASP A 72 -4.85 -15.16 -5.70
N GLN A 73 -4.17 -16.26 -5.33
CA GLN A 73 -4.69 -17.29 -4.43
C GLN A 73 -4.54 -16.93 -2.94
N HIS A 74 -3.71 -15.95 -2.59
CA HIS A 74 -3.56 -15.46 -1.22
C HIS A 74 -4.68 -14.49 -0.89
N LEU A 75 -5.84 -15.06 -0.55
CA LEU A 75 -7.02 -14.28 -0.21
C LEU A 75 -6.92 -13.68 1.20
N ALA A 76 -7.32 -12.44 1.35
CA ALA A 76 -7.57 -11.86 2.67
C ALA A 76 -8.64 -12.67 3.39
N LYS A 77 -8.42 -12.90 4.69
CA LYS A 77 -9.38 -13.63 5.55
C LYS A 77 -10.72 -12.92 5.55
N THR A 78 -11.78 -13.69 5.34
CA THR A 78 -13.16 -13.19 5.43
C THR A 78 -13.81 -13.56 6.76
N TYR A 79 -14.83 -12.81 7.14
CA TYR A 79 -15.54 -12.92 8.42
C TYR A 79 -17.04 -13.00 8.16
N PRO A 80 -17.82 -13.54 9.10
CA PRO A 80 -19.28 -13.48 9.02
C PRO A 80 -19.77 -12.03 9.18
N VAL A 81 -20.94 -11.72 8.59
CA VAL A 81 -21.55 -10.37 8.64
C VAL A 81 -21.75 -9.88 10.08
N SER A 82 -22.01 -10.80 11.03
CA SER A 82 -22.20 -10.45 12.45
C SER A 82 -20.98 -9.83 13.12
N GLU A 83 -19.78 -10.04 12.58
CA GLU A 83 -18.54 -9.44 13.08
C GLU A 83 -18.26 -8.05 12.49
N ALA A 84 -18.96 -7.67 11.42
CA ALA A 84 -18.79 -6.36 10.83
C ALA A 84 -19.24 -5.23 11.75
N VAL A 85 -18.41 -4.22 11.89
CA VAL A 85 -18.77 -3.05 12.71
C VAL A 85 -19.96 -2.31 12.11
N LYS A 86 -20.96 -1.95 12.96
CA LYS A 86 -22.13 -1.19 12.52
C LYS A 86 -21.77 0.21 12.03
N LYS A 87 -20.77 0.84 12.65
CA LYS A 87 -20.29 2.19 12.32
C LYS A 87 -18.83 2.10 11.88
N VAL A 88 -18.60 2.09 10.59
CA VAL A 88 -17.24 2.09 10.01
C VAL A 88 -16.56 3.44 10.26
N ARG A 89 -15.34 3.41 10.75
CA ARG A 89 -14.53 4.62 10.97
C ARG A 89 -14.34 5.39 9.67
N VAL A 90 -14.65 6.67 9.68
CA VAL A 90 -14.31 7.58 8.58
C VAL A 90 -12.90 8.10 8.83
N ASN A 91 -11.99 7.82 7.91
CA ASN A 91 -10.62 8.32 7.95
C ASN A 91 -10.25 8.95 6.60
N GLY A 92 -9.58 10.10 6.65
CA GLY A 92 -9.20 10.87 5.47
C GLY A 92 -10.39 11.61 4.82
N TYR A 93 -10.13 12.82 4.38
CA TYR A 93 -11.10 13.73 3.75
C TYR A 93 -10.59 14.26 2.39
N TYR A 94 -9.38 13.92 1.98
CA TYR A 94 -8.85 14.31 0.67
C TYR A 94 -9.69 13.73 -0.45
N GLY A 95 -10.01 14.55 -1.45
CA GLY A 95 -10.87 14.16 -2.55
C GLY A 95 -12.36 14.03 -2.20
N MET A 96 -12.77 14.53 -1.02
CA MET A 96 -14.12 14.45 -0.50
C MET A 96 -14.78 15.84 -0.41
N GLY A 97 -14.42 16.77 -1.33
CA GLY A 97 -14.94 18.12 -1.38
C GLY A 97 -16.48 18.18 -1.42
N ASN A 98 -17.03 19.29 -0.89
CA ASN A 98 -18.50 19.47 -0.77
C ASN A 98 -19.17 19.82 -2.10
N ASP A 99 -18.43 20.33 -3.09
CA ASP A 99 -18.96 20.80 -4.38
C ASP A 99 -19.20 19.64 -5.38
N PHE A 100 -19.21 18.41 -4.87
CA PHE A 100 -19.42 17.22 -5.68
C PHE A 100 -20.91 16.97 -5.95
N ASN A 101 -21.27 16.94 -7.24
CA ASN A 101 -22.61 16.55 -7.69
C ASN A 101 -22.63 15.05 -8.05
N ALA A 102 -23.30 14.26 -7.23
CA ALA A 102 -23.38 12.81 -7.42
C ALA A 102 -24.25 12.40 -8.62
N ASP A 103 -25.24 13.22 -8.98
CA ASP A 103 -26.18 12.93 -10.08
C ASP A 103 -25.51 13.08 -11.45
N GLU A 104 -24.47 13.90 -11.53
CA GLU A 104 -23.66 14.09 -12.76
C GLU A 104 -22.44 13.19 -12.81
N TRP A 105 -22.19 12.41 -11.75
CA TRP A 105 -20.99 11.62 -11.64
C TRP A 105 -20.93 10.51 -12.70
N LYS A 106 -19.77 10.37 -13.33
CA LYS A 106 -19.39 9.25 -14.19
C LYS A 106 -17.94 8.90 -13.94
N LEU A 107 -17.60 7.64 -13.97
CA LEU A 107 -16.22 7.19 -13.94
C LEU A 107 -15.58 7.42 -15.30
N GLN A 108 -14.63 8.33 -15.39
CA GLN A 108 -13.79 8.48 -16.56
C GLN A 108 -12.79 7.32 -16.63
N VAL A 109 -12.77 6.60 -17.74
CA VAL A 109 -11.82 5.50 -17.98
C VAL A 109 -10.95 5.85 -19.17
N ILE A 110 -9.63 5.90 -18.94
CA ILE A 110 -8.61 6.14 -19.97
C ILE A 110 -7.86 4.84 -20.19
N ARG A 111 -8.21 4.08 -21.23
CA ARG A 111 -7.56 2.80 -21.55
C ARG A 111 -6.16 3.00 -22.15
N SER A 112 -6.03 4.01 -23.02
CA SER A 112 -4.76 4.40 -23.65
C SER A 112 -4.85 5.85 -24.13
N ALA A 113 -3.77 6.38 -24.70
CA ALA A 113 -3.77 7.72 -25.29
C ALA A 113 -4.83 7.82 -26.40
N GLY A 114 -5.78 8.75 -26.22
CA GLY A 114 -6.89 8.98 -27.16
C GLY A 114 -8.07 8.02 -27.02
N ASP A 115 -8.02 7.04 -26.11
CA ASP A 115 -9.10 6.10 -25.86
C ASP A 115 -9.69 6.32 -24.45
N THR A 116 -10.65 7.24 -24.39
CA THR A 116 -11.34 7.61 -23.14
C THR A 116 -12.85 7.42 -23.30
N PHE A 117 -13.47 6.83 -22.29
CA PHE A 117 -14.92 6.67 -22.19
C PHE A 117 -15.39 6.84 -20.75
N TYR A 118 -16.71 6.83 -20.54
CA TYR A 118 -17.32 7.05 -19.24
C TYR A 118 -18.23 5.87 -18.88
N LEU A 119 -18.16 5.44 -17.62
CA LEU A 119 -19.08 4.47 -17.03
C LEU A 119 -19.98 5.18 -16.03
N THR A 120 -21.26 4.90 -16.10
CA THR A 120 -22.28 5.35 -15.15
C THR A 120 -22.45 4.33 -14.01
N MET A 121 -23.19 4.69 -12.96
CA MET A 121 -23.58 3.72 -11.94
C MET A 121 -24.49 2.61 -12.50
N GLU A 122 -25.26 2.88 -13.55
CA GLU A 122 -26.06 1.87 -14.23
C GLU A 122 -25.16 0.84 -14.91
N ASP A 123 -24.10 1.29 -15.61
CA ASP A 123 -23.11 0.39 -16.20
C ASP A 123 -22.44 -0.50 -15.13
N ILE A 124 -22.05 0.08 -14.00
CA ILE A 124 -21.44 -0.65 -12.89
C ILE A 124 -22.43 -1.65 -12.28
N ASN A 125 -23.67 -1.25 -12.03
CA ASN A 125 -24.71 -2.10 -11.45
C ASN A 125 -25.18 -3.22 -12.39
N SER A 126 -24.81 -3.16 -13.69
CA SER A 126 -25.11 -4.24 -14.65
C SER A 126 -24.28 -5.52 -14.41
N PHE A 127 -23.22 -5.46 -13.61
CA PHE A 127 -22.41 -6.63 -13.26
C PHE A 127 -22.96 -7.38 -12.05
N PRO A 128 -22.62 -8.68 -11.89
CA PRO A 128 -22.96 -9.43 -10.69
C PRO A 128 -22.39 -8.78 -9.44
N LYS A 129 -23.26 -8.53 -8.45
CA LYS A 129 -22.84 -8.02 -7.14
C LYS A 129 -21.99 -9.05 -6.41
N SER A 130 -20.92 -8.58 -5.81
CA SER A 130 -20.03 -9.32 -4.91
C SER A 130 -19.93 -8.60 -3.58
N GLU A 131 -19.78 -9.36 -2.50
CA GLU A 131 -19.62 -8.82 -1.15
C GLU A 131 -18.35 -9.37 -0.51
N ILE A 132 -17.72 -8.55 0.33
CA ILE A 132 -16.59 -8.97 1.14
C ILE A 132 -16.68 -8.40 2.55
N ILE A 133 -16.45 -9.26 3.53
CA ILE A 133 -16.34 -8.88 4.93
C ILE A 133 -14.92 -9.25 5.37
N PHE A 134 -14.09 -8.25 5.63
CA PHE A 134 -12.67 -8.46 5.94
C PHE A 134 -12.16 -7.45 6.96
N ASP A 135 -11.00 -7.74 7.56
CA ASP A 135 -10.30 -6.85 8.47
C ASP A 135 -9.58 -5.74 7.69
N PHE A 136 -10.28 -4.61 7.52
CA PHE A 136 -9.74 -3.42 6.86
C PHE A 136 -8.66 -2.78 7.73
N LYS A 137 -7.42 -2.75 7.23
CA LYS A 137 -6.26 -2.28 7.96
C LYS A 137 -5.82 -0.89 7.48
N CYS A 138 -5.66 0.03 8.42
CA CYS A 138 -5.10 1.34 8.16
C CYS A 138 -3.59 1.36 8.41
N ILE A 139 -2.86 2.15 7.61
CA ILE A 139 -1.42 2.37 7.81
C ILE A 139 -1.10 3.04 9.16
N GLU A 140 -2.09 3.66 9.79
CA GLU A 140 -2.01 4.26 11.14
C GLU A 140 -2.03 3.22 12.28
N GLY A 141 -2.10 1.92 11.98
CA GLY A 141 -2.02 0.83 12.95
C GLY A 141 -3.36 0.39 13.58
N TRP A 142 -4.49 0.88 13.09
CA TRP A 142 -5.82 0.38 13.50
C TRP A 142 -6.44 -0.50 12.42
N SER A 143 -7.34 -1.38 12.82
CA SER A 143 -8.14 -2.17 11.90
C SER A 143 -9.60 -2.31 12.34
N GLN A 144 -10.47 -2.67 11.43
CA GLN A 144 -11.89 -2.95 11.67
C GLN A 144 -12.41 -4.00 10.70
N VAL A 145 -13.15 -4.98 11.18
CA VAL A 145 -13.92 -5.86 10.29
C VAL A 145 -15.04 -5.05 9.66
N THR A 146 -15.01 -4.93 8.34
CA THR A 146 -15.92 -4.08 7.55
C THR A 146 -16.60 -4.88 6.45
N HIS A 147 -17.84 -4.53 6.13
CA HIS A 147 -18.66 -5.19 5.12
C HIS A 147 -18.89 -4.27 3.92
N TRP A 148 -18.45 -4.71 2.76
CA TRP A 148 -18.50 -3.95 1.51
C TRP A 148 -19.20 -4.75 0.42
N GLY A 149 -19.97 -4.05 -0.41
CA GLY A 149 -20.65 -4.59 -1.59
C GLY A 149 -20.34 -3.77 -2.84
N GLY A 150 -20.18 -4.45 -3.94
CA GLY A 150 -19.84 -3.85 -5.23
C GLY A 150 -19.69 -4.89 -6.33
N VAL A 151 -18.90 -4.58 -7.33
CA VAL A 151 -18.61 -5.50 -8.44
C VAL A 151 -17.11 -5.78 -8.47
N LYS A 152 -16.72 -6.98 -8.87
CA LYS A 152 -15.30 -7.31 -9.02
C LYS A 152 -14.67 -6.44 -10.11
N PHE A 153 -13.52 -5.85 -9.79
CA PHE A 153 -12.79 -5.07 -10.80
C PHE A 153 -12.42 -5.94 -12.01
N SER A 154 -12.03 -7.19 -11.80
CA SER A 154 -11.69 -8.15 -12.86
C SER A 154 -12.82 -8.35 -13.87
N ASP A 155 -14.09 -8.38 -13.43
CA ASP A 155 -15.23 -8.56 -14.31
C ASP A 155 -15.46 -7.33 -15.19
N VAL A 156 -15.34 -6.13 -14.59
CA VAL A 156 -15.40 -4.86 -15.32
C VAL A 156 -14.24 -4.75 -16.31
N ALA A 157 -13.04 -5.14 -15.87
CA ALA A 157 -11.83 -5.14 -16.69
C ALA A 157 -11.95 -6.09 -17.89
N ALA A 158 -12.52 -7.27 -17.69
CA ALA A 158 -12.75 -8.24 -18.77
C ALA A 158 -13.73 -7.70 -19.83
N LYS A 159 -14.86 -7.12 -19.40
CA LYS A 159 -15.88 -6.58 -20.32
C LYS A 159 -15.39 -5.40 -21.13
N TYR A 160 -14.63 -4.48 -20.52
CA TYR A 160 -14.20 -3.24 -21.16
C TYR A 160 -12.73 -3.26 -21.58
N HIS A 161 -12.04 -4.41 -21.50
CA HIS A 161 -10.62 -4.59 -21.83
C HIS A 161 -9.71 -3.61 -21.08
N LEU A 162 -9.97 -3.40 -19.77
CA LEU A 162 -9.24 -2.44 -18.96
C LEU A 162 -7.83 -2.92 -18.64
N GLY A 163 -6.87 -2.03 -18.73
CA GLY A 163 -5.47 -2.33 -18.46
C GLY A 163 -4.80 -3.21 -19.52
N ASN A 164 -5.51 -3.62 -20.55
CA ASN A 164 -5.03 -4.53 -21.57
C ASN A 164 -4.48 -3.75 -22.78
N LYS A 165 -3.27 -4.09 -23.24
CA LYS A 165 -2.65 -3.55 -24.47
C LYS A 165 -3.09 -4.26 -25.74
N SER A 166 -3.68 -5.44 -25.58
CA SER A 166 -4.24 -6.23 -26.69
C SER A 166 -5.33 -7.13 -26.11
N ALA A 167 -6.47 -7.27 -26.70
CA ALA A 167 -7.66 -7.99 -26.22
C ALA A 167 -7.43 -9.46 -25.76
N VAL A 168 -6.40 -9.71 -24.94
CA VAL A 168 -6.00 -11.02 -24.38
C VAL A 168 -6.34 -11.06 -22.88
N ASP A 169 -6.83 -12.21 -22.39
CA ASP A 169 -7.13 -12.44 -20.99
C ASP A 169 -5.88 -12.33 -20.10
N PHE A 170 -5.96 -11.65 -18.97
CA PHE A 170 -4.87 -11.45 -18.01
C PHE A 170 -4.24 -12.76 -17.55
N THR A 171 -5.04 -13.78 -17.27
CA THR A 171 -4.55 -15.09 -16.83
C THR A 171 -3.73 -15.82 -17.89
N LYS A 172 -3.94 -15.47 -19.18
CA LYS A 172 -3.21 -16.08 -20.31
C LYS A 172 -1.89 -15.40 -20.63
N ASN A 173 -1.81 -14.08 -20.49
CA ASN A 173 -0.58 -13.35 -20.77
C ASN A 173 -0.48 -12.03 -20.00
N PRO A 174 0.02 -12.05 -18.75
CA PRO A 174 0.19 -10.84 -17.93
C PRO A 174 1.06 -9.75 -18.57
N ALA A 175 2.01 -10.12 -19.44
CA ALA A 175 2.88 -9.15 -20.12
C ALA A 175 2.14 -8.22 -21.10
N MET A 176 0.94 -8.59 -21.52
CA MET A 176 0.09 -7.78 -22.41
C MET A 176 -0.71 -6.73 -21.65
N TYR A 177 -0.59 -6.67 -20.34
CA TYR A 177 -1.22 -5.64 -19.50
C TYR A 177 -0.25 -4.51 -19.18
N TYR A 178 -0.79 -3.33 -18.92
CA TYR A 178 -0.05 -2.27 -18.24
C TYR A 178 0.36 -2.75 -16.86
N ARG A 179 1.47 -2.23 -16.36
CA ARG A 179 2.00 -2.64 -15.05
C ARG A 179 1.24 -2.05 -13.87
N TYR A 180 0.57 -0.93 -14.08
CA TYR A 180 -0.10 -0.16 -13.04
C TYR A 180 -1.45 0.36 -13.50
N ALA A 181 -2.35 0.52 -12.54
CA ALA A 181 -3.55 1.34 -12.63
C ALA A 181 -3.36 2.59 -11.78
N GLY A 182 -3.77 3.75 -12.30
CA GLY A 182 -3.87 5.00 -11.56
C GLY A 182 -5.32 5.36 -11.34
N LEU A 183 -5.68 5.78 -10.12
CA LEU A 183 -7.02 6.24 -9.78
C LEU A 183 -6.94 7.63 -9.15
N GLN A 184 -7.90 8.48 -9.48
CA GLN A 184 -7.99 9.85 -8.96
C GLN A 184 -9.42 10.17 -8.53
N THR A 185 -9.55 11.03 -7.52
CA THR A 185 -10.85 11.63 -7.17
C THR A 185 -11.28 12.65 -8.21
N PRO A 186 -12.59 13.00 -8.32
CA PRO A 186 -13.06 13.98 -9.31
C PRO A 186 -12.35 15.35 -9.24
N ASP A 187 -12.01 15.80 -8.04
CA ASP A 187 -11.26 17.03 -7.77
C ASP A 187 -9.74 16.88 -7.88
N GLN A 188 -9.26 15.66 -8.19
CA GLN A 188 -7.84 15.28 -8.27
C GLN A 188 -7.04 15.53 -6.98
N ALA A 189 -7.70 15.83 -5.87
CA ALA A 189 -7.05 16.12 -4.59
C ALA A 189 -6.48 14.87 -3.91
N TYR A 190 -6.97 13.68 -4.29
CA TYR A 190 -6.41 12.40 -3.86
C TYR A 190 -6.25 11.45 -5.05
N TYR A 191 -5.11 10.79 -5.11
CA TYR A 191 -4.74 9.89 -6.19
C TYR A 191 -3.87 8.75 -5.68
N VAL A 192 -4.01 7.59 -6.30
CA VAL A 192 -3.25 6.38 -5.94
C VAL A 192 -2.77 5.64 -7.19
N GLY A 193 -1.56 5.10 -7.10
CA GLY A 193 -1.03 4.14 -8.06
C GLY A 193 -1.06 2.73 -7.47
N ILE A 194 -1.51 1.75 -8.23
CA ILE A 194 -1.67 0.36 -7.80
C ILE A 194 -1.10 -0.57 -8.87
N ASP A 195 -0.34 -1.57 -8.47
CA ASP A 195 0.12 -2.64 -9.36
C ASP A 195 -1.07 -3.39 -9.96
N ILE A 196 -0.95 -3.79 -11.21
CA ILE A 196 -2.07 -4.39 -11.95
C ILE A 196 -2.50 -5.72 -11.36
N GLU A 197 -1.57 -6.52 -10.81
CA GLU A 197 -1.87 -7.77 -10.15
C GLU A 197 -2.82 -7.57 -8.96
N SER A 198 -2.56 -6.56 -8.14
CA SER A 198 -3.44 -6.21 -7.02
C SER A 198 -4.79 -5.65 -7.47
N MET A 199 -4.83 -4.89 -8.58
CA MET A 199 -6.11 -4.45 -9.17
C MET A 199 -6.93 -5.63 -9.67
N MET A 200 -6.30 -6.61 -10.33
CA MET A 200 -6.97 -7.81 -10.86
C MET A 200 -7.23 -8.88 -9.81
N HIS A 201 -6.81 -8.67 -8.57
CA HIS A 201 -7.01 -9.62 -7.48
C HIS A 201 -8.51 -9.95 -7.29
N PRO A 202 -8.89 -11.23 -7.09
CA PRO A 202 -10.29 -11.68 -7.08
C PRO A 202 -11.17 -11.03 -5.99
N GLN A 203 -10.56 -10.43 -4.97
CA GLN A 203 -11.28 -9.71 -3.91
C GLN A 203 -11.28 -8.19 -4.10
N THR A 204 -10.70 -7.65 -5.17
CA THR A 204 -10.73 -6.20 -5.47
C THR A 204 -12.09 -5.82 -6.04
N LEU A 205 -12.75 -4.87 -5.37
CA LEU A 205 -14.09 -4.40 -5.72
C LEU A 205 -14.12 -2.91 -6.10
N LEU A 206 -14.86 -2.60 -7.14
CA LEU A 206 -15.48 -1.29 -7.33
C LEU A 206 -16.75 -1.28 -6.45
N CYS A 207 -16.65 -0.61 -5.31
CA CYS A 207 -17.61 -0.74 -4.22
C CYS A 207 -18.57 0.45 -4.18
N TYR A 208 -19.87 0.17 -4.06
CA TYR A 208 -20.96 1.14 -3.96
C TYR A 208 -21.86 0.93 -2.75
N GLU A 209 -21.61 -0.14 -1.96
CA GLU A 209 -22.35 -0.41 -0.73
C GLU A 209 -21.43 -0.64 0.48
N MET A 210 -21.93 -0.28 1.65
CA MET A 210 -21.34 -0.55 2.94
C MET A 210 -22.41 -1.01 3.92
N ASN A 211 -22.20 -2.15 4.59
CA ASN A 211 -23.18 -2.76 5.50
C ASN A 211 -24.57 -2.98 4.83
N GLY A 212 -24.58 -3.41 3.56
CA GLY A 212 -25.81 -3.70 2.78
C GLY A 212 -26.62 -2.46 2.41
N LYS A 213 -26.05 -1.26 2.49
CA LYS A 213 -26.68 0.02 2.12
C LYS A 213 -25.78 0.82 1.18
N PRO A 214 -26.32 1.73 0.37
CA PRO A 214 -25.52 2.63 -0.43
C PRO A 214 -24.44 3.33 0.40
N LEU A 215 -23.28 3.57 -0.21
CA LEU A 215 -22.18 4.27 0.46
C LEU A 215 -22.63 5.63 1.00
N PRO A 216 -22.31 5.97 2.23
CA PRO A 216 -22.42 7.35 2.69
C PRO A 216 -21.49 8.29 1.91
N MET A 217 -21.84 9.55 1.79
CA MET A 217 -21.03 10.58 1.11
C MET A 217 -19.58 10.60 1.64
N ASN A 218 -19.39 10.56 2.96
CA ASN A 218 -18.08 10.57 3.62
C ASN A 218 -17.32 9.24 3.53
N GLN A 219 -17.93 8.20 2.97
CA GLN A 219 -17.27 6.92 2.66
C GLN A 219 -16.98 6.74 1.17
N GLY A 220 -17.29 7.75 0.35
CA GLY A 220 -16.91 7.78 -1.06
C GLY A 220 -18.02 7.49 -2.05
N TYR A 221 -19.31 7.78 -1.68
CA TYR A 221 -20.40 7.73 -2.64
C TYR A 221 -20.09 8.53 -3.92
N PRO A 222 -20.40 8.04 -5.13
CA PRO A 222 -21.14 6.80 -5.40
C PRO A 222 -20.26 5.55 -5.55
N LEU A 223 -18.95 5.67 -5.81
CA LEU A 223 -18.06 4.54 -6.11
C LEU A 223 -16.70 4.72 -5.44
N ARG A 224 -16.21 3.68 -4.78
CA ARG A 224 -14.87 3.62 -4.20
C ARG A 224 -14.16 2.30 -4.55
N LEU A 225 -12.84 2.28 -4.37
CA LEU A 225 -12.08 1.05 -4.42
C LEU A 225 -12.05 0.38 -3.04
N ILE A 226 -12.23 -0.93 -3.02
CA ILE A 226 -11.89 -1.82 -1.91
C ILE A 226 -10.91 -2.86 -2.43
N ILE A 227 -9.72 -2.89 -1.83
CA ILE A 227 -8.61 -3.76 -2.20
C ILE A 227 -8.01 -4.39 -0.94
N PRO A 228 -8.45 -5.60 -0.53
CA PRO A 228 -8.13 -6.20 0.76
C PRO A 228 -6.65 -6.51 0.99
N VAL A 229 -5.89 -6.69 -0.08
CA VAL A 229 -4.45 -6.99 -0.04
C VAL A 229 -3.56 -5.74 0.12
N LYS A 230 -4.17 -4.57 0.32
CA LYS A 230 -3.47 -3.29 0.50
C LYS A 230 -3.98 -2.55 1.74
N TYR A 231 -3.10 -1.75 2.34
CA TYR A 231 -3.51 -0.83 3.40
C TYR A 231 -4.55 0.19 2.93
N GLY A 232 -5.30 0.74 3.87
CA GLY A 232 -6.41 1.68 3.65
C GLY A 232 -6.10 2.87 2.74
N ILE A 233 -4.84 3.32 2.72
CA ILE A 233 -4.40 4.43 1.85
C ILE A 233 -4.52 4.12 0.34
N LYS A 234 -4.59 2.85 -0.05
CA LYS A 234 -4.83 2.43 -1.44
C LYS A 234 -6.31 2.26 -1.77
N ASN A 235 -7.18 2.25 -0.77
CA ASN A 235 -8.62 2.09 -0.94
C ASN A 235 -9.29 3.45 -1.20
N ILE A 236 -8.99 4.06 -2.36
CA ILE A 236 -9.45 5.42 -2.72
C ILE A 236 -10.97 5.54 -2.64
N LYS A 237 -11.43 6.62 -2.00
CA LYS A 237 -12.84 7.01 -1.91
C LYS A 237 -13.21 7.87 -3.12
N ARG A 238 -14.45 7.76 -3.61
CA ARG A 238 -15.00 8.57 -4.70
C ARG A 238 -14.07 8.63 -5.91
N ILE A 239 -14.03 7.54 -6.65
CA ILE A 239 -13.21 7.45 -7.87
C ILE A 239 -13.83 8.34 -8.95
N GLY A 240 -13.03 9.24 -9.55
CA GLY A 240 -13.44 10.06 -10.70
C GLY A 240 -12.79 9.59 -12.00
N THR A 241 -11.51 9.21 -11.92
CA THR A 241 -10.75 8.77 -13.09
C THR A 241 -10.01 7.47 -12.79
N LEU A 242 -9.98 6.58 -13.77
CA LEU A 242 -9.19 5.35 -13.82
C LEU A 242 -8.36 5.36 -15.11
N PHE A 243 -7.05 5.13 -15.01
CA PHE A 243 -6.15 5.04 -16.16
C PHE A 243 -5.07 3.98 -15.94
N PHE A 244 -4.32 3.65 -16.98
CA PHE A 244 -3.30 2.59 -16.95
C PHE A 244 -1.96 3.09 -17.45
N SER A 245 -0.85 2.54 -16.90
CA SER A 245 0.51 2.96 -17.21
C SER A 245 1.51 1.83 -17.01
N ASP A 246 2.60 1.83 -17.79
CA ASP A 246 3.77 0.97 -17.54
C ASP A 246 4.75 1.58 -16.52
N GLN A 247 4.59 2.86 -16.21
CA GLN A 247 5.34 3.54 -15.16
C GLN A 247 4.45 3.72 -13.93
N PRO A 248 5.02 3.69 -12.71
CA PRO A 248 4.26 3.96 -11.50
C PRO A 248 3.54 5.30 -11.60
N PRO A 249 2.19 5.36 -11.56
CA PRO A 249 1.46 6.61 -11.48
C PRO A 249 1.80 7.39 -10.21
N PRO A 250 1.55 8.71 -10.17
CA PRO A 250 1.61 9.49 -8.94
C PRO A 250 0.76 8.84 -7.83
N ASP A 251 1.27 8.94 -6.59
CA ASP A 251 0.58 8.40 -5.41
C ASP A 251 0.72 9.39 -4.24
N TYR A 252 -0.41 9.85 -3.75
CA TYR A 252 -0.49 10.93 -2.77
C TYR A 252 0.37 10.68 -1.52
N TRP A 253 0.29 9.47 -0.94
CA TRP A 253 1.04 9.16 0.27
C TRP A 253 2.48 8.72 -0.02
N ALA A 254 2.75 8.12 -1.16
CA ALA A 254 4.11 7.82 -1.57
C ALA A 254 4.94 9.09 -1.76
N GLU A 255 4.36 10.16 -2.29
CA GLU A 255 5.01 11.48 -2.39
C GLU A 255 5.26 12.13 -1.02
N ARG A 256 4.61 11.64 0.04
CA ARG A 256 4.72 12.09 1.43
C ARG A 256 5.46 11.12 2.34
N GLY A 257 6.31 10.27 1.77
CA GLY A 257 7.24 9.43 2.53
C GLY A 257 6.75 8.01 2.82
N TYR A 258 5.51 7.66 2.46
CA TYR A 258 4.98 6.30 2.65
C TYR A 258 5.47 5.33 1.57
N ASP A 259 5.29 4.04 1.84
CA ASP A 259 5.57 3.00 0.86
C ASP A 259 4.58 3.07 -0.31
N TYR A 260 5.11 3.00 -1.55
CA TYR A 260 4.29 3.04 -2.76
C TYR A 260 3.43 1.78 -2.89
N TYR A 261 3.99 0.61 -2.59
CA TYR A 261 3.29 -0.66 -2.75
C TYR A 261 2.19 -0.85 -1.69
N SER A 262 2.48 -0.50 -0.44
CA SER A 262 1.55 -0.55 0.70
C SER A 262 0.75 -1.86 0.77
N GLY A 263 1.41 -3.01 0.55
CA GLY A 263 0.83 -4.35 0.61
C GLY A 263 0.70 -4.88 2.03
N LEU A 264 -0.20 -5.87 2.22
CA LEU A 264 -0.47 -6.59 3.47
C LEU A 264 0.08 -8.01 3.39
#